data_c0ba2d1f0a4b92b67c95313b86ea1ef9
#
_entry.id   c0ba2d1f0a4b92b67c95313b86ea1ef9
#
_cell.length_a   1.000
_cell.length_b   1.000
_cell.length_c   1.000
_cell.angle_alpha   90.00
_cell.angle_beta   90.00
_cell.angle_gamma   90.00
#
_symmetry.space_group_name_H-M   'P 1'
#
loop_
_entity.id
_entity.type
_entity.pdbx_description
1 polymer ?
#
loop_
_entity_poly.entity_id
_entity_poly.type
_entity_poly.pdbx_seq_one_letter_code
_entity_poly.pdbx_strand_id
1 'polypeptide(L)'
;MRASELIRRYAAGRHIENGVFIEKHYESGKRGRADSGSICYYVAPGERTKFHRIDCDEYWCHNAGADIEVWSLGADGILKKRLLGTSEAAEPFLFFPRGEIFASRLSGDSADGSFITCITVPRFAYEGFELIEKEEMLALCPQSADFWRD
;
A
#
# COMPACT_ATOMS: atom_id res chain seq x y z
N MET A 1 -3.37 13.69 15.95
CA MET A 1 -3.94 12.36 16.29
C MET A 1 -2.95 11.32 15.78
N ARG A 2 -2.59 10.35 16.60
CA ARG A 2 -1.64 9.31 16.21
C ARG A 2 -2.32 8.26 15.32
N ALA A 3 -1.57 7.68 14.39
CA ALA A 3 -2.07 6.59 13.54
C ALA A 3 -2.54 5.39 14.37
N SER A 4 -1.79 5.03 15.41
CA SER A 4 -2.14 3.97 16.37
C SER A 4 -3.42 4.23 17.17
N GLU A 5 -3.81 5.49 17.36
CA GLU A 5 -5.09 5.85 17.98
C GLU A 5 -6.25 5.66 17.00
N LEU A 6 -6.04 6.01 15.73
CA LEU A 6 -7.04 5.82 14.68
C LEU A 6 -7.36 4.34 14.49
N ILE A 7 -6.35 3.49 14.36
CA ILE A 7 -6.59 2.07 14.12
C ILE A 7 -7.30 1.38 15.30
N ARG A 8 -7.05 1.81 16.53
CA ARG A 8 -7.77 1.27 17.71
C ARG A 8 -9.26 1.62 17.73
N ARG A 9 -9.67 2.70 17.06
CA ARG A 9 -11.09 3.10 16.96
C ARG A 9 -11.88 2.20 16.02
N TYR A 10 -11.20 1.53 15.12
CA TYR A 10 -11.83 0.72 14.08
C TYR A 10 -11.43 -0.73 14.28
N ALA A 11 -12.42 -1.63 14.40
CA ALA A 11 -12.16 -3.06 14.37
C ALA A 11 -11.61 -3.42 12.98
N ALA A 12 -10.34 -3.79 12.94
CA ALA A 12 -9.62 -4.01 11.69
C ALA A 12 -9.20 -5.46 11.53
N GLY A 13 -9.24 -5.97 10.31
CA GLY A 13 -8.67 -7.26 9.92
C GLY A 13 -7.24 -7.12 9.44
N ARG A 14 -6.47 -8.21 9.43
CA ARG A 14 -5.17 -8.24 8.77
C ARG A 14 -5.32 -8.46 7.27
N HIS A 15 -4.54 -7.72 6.49
CA HIS A 15 -4.46 -7.92 5.05
C HIS A 15 -3.46 -9.01 4.69
N ILE A 16 -3.67 -9.68 3.55
CA ILE A 16 -2.81 -10.76 3.07
C ILE A 16 -1.36 -10.30 2.75
N GLU A 17 -1.19 -9.04 2.39
CA GLU A 17 0.11 -8.41 2.13
C GLU A 17 0.81 -7.87 3.39
N ASN A 18 0.30 -8.16 4.58
CA ASN A 18 0.55 -7.52 5.87
C ASN A 18 -0.20 -6.17 6.02
N GLY A 19 -0.10 -5.58 7.22
CA GLY A 19 -0.89 -4.41 7.58
C GLY A 19 -2.29 -4.77 8.04
N VAL A 20 -3.01 -3.79 8.47
CA VAL A 20 -4.36 -3.90 9.04
C VAL A 20 -5.30 -2.99 8.25
N PHE A 21 -6.46 -3.47 7.88
CA PHE A 21 -7.40 -2.72 7.04
C PHE A 21 -8.84 -2.73 7.54
N ILE A 22 -9.61 -1.74 7.07
CA ILE A 22 -11.06 -1.66 7.24
C ILE A 22 -11.67 -1.22 5.92
N GLU A 23 -12.56 -2.01 5.36
CA GLU A 23 -13.31 -1.60 4.18
C GLU A 23 -14.32 -0.52 4.54
N LYS A 24 -14.34 0.57 3.81
CA LYS A 24 -15.19 1.74 4.08
C LYS A 24 -16.29 1.95 3.07
N HIS A 25 -16.00 1.75 1.81
CA HIS A 25 -16.90 2.09 0.74
C HIS A 25 -16.69 1.20 -0.47
N TYR A 26 -17.80 0.86 -1.11
CA TYR A 26 -17.82 0.32 -2.47
C TYR A 26 -19.13 0.67 -3.14
N GLU A 27 -19.12 0.78 -4.45
CA GLU A 27 -20.30 0.94 -5.29
C GLU A 27 -20.46 -0.28 -6.20
N SER A 28 -21.71 -0.74 -6.34
CA SER A 28 -22.02 -1.86 -7.21
C SER A 28 -21.96 -1.44 -8.67
N GLY A 29 -21.05 -2.02 -9.42
CA GLY A 29 -20.97 -1.86 -10.86
C GLY A 29 -22.06 -2.66 -11.59
N LYS A 30 -22.35 -2.27 -12.81
CA LYS A 30 -23.33 -2.92 -13.69
C LYS A 30 -22.99 -4.37 -14.08
N ARG A 31 -21.76 -4.84 -13.82
CA ARG A 31 -21.23 -6.16 -14.21
C ARG A 31 -20.87 -7.05 -13.01
N GLY A 32 -21.44 -6.81 -11.84
CA GLY A 32 -21.18 -7.62 -10.65
C GLY A 32 -19.94 -7.25 -9.84
N ARG A 33 -18.92 -6.55 -10.42
CA ARG A 33 -17.81 -5.94 -9.68
C ARG A 33 -18.13 -4.46 -9.45
N ALA A 34 -17.97 -3.98 -8.23
CA ALA A 34 -18.20 -2.58 -7.91
C ALA A 34 -17.25 -1.66 -8.70
N ASP A 35 -17.72 -0.47 -9.05
CA ASP A 35 -16.95 0.49 -9.84
C ASP A 35 -15.77 1.08 -9.07
N SER A 36 -15.85 1.10 -7.74
CA SER A 36 -14.77 1.51 -6.85
C SER A 36 -14.86 0.84 -5.49
N GLY A 37 -13.77 0.86 -4.75
CA GLY A 37 -13.72 0.46 -3.35
C GLY A 37 -12.70 1.27 -2.58
N SER A 38 -12.86 1.37 -1.26
CA SER A 38 -11.90 2.03 -0.41
C SER A 38 -11.71 1.31 0.92
N ILE A 39 -10.49 1.31 1.41
CA ILE A 39 -10.12 0.82 2.73
C ILE A 39 -9.34 1.89 3.50
N CYS A 40 -9.42 1.84 4.81
CA CYS A 40 -8.39 2.43 5.67
C CYS A 40 -7.36 1.34 5.94
N TYR A 41 -6.09 1.68 5.79
CA TYR A 41 -4.97 0.76 5.90
C TYR A 41 -3.92 1.30 6.87
N TYR A 42 -3.35 0.42 7.66
CA TYR A 42 -2.37 0.78 8.67
C TYR A 42 -1.15 -0.12 8.58
N VAL A 43 0.03 0.50 8.47
CA VAL A 43 1.33 -0.16 8.53
C VAL A 43 1.94 0.13 9.89
N ALA A 44 2.17 -0.91 10.69
CA ALA A 44 2.71 -0.78 12.04
C ALA A 44 4.23 -0.54 12.02
N PRO A 45 4.80 0.00 13.12
CA PRO A 45 6.24 0.09 13.28
C PRO A 45 6.94 -1.26 13.09
N GLY A 46 8.01 -1.27 12.28
CA GLY A 46 8.76 -2.47 11.95
C GLY A 46 8.09 -3.40 10.93
N GLU A 47 6.85 -3.12 10.52
CA GLU A 47 6.17 -3.89 9.47
C GLU A 47 6.62 -3.44 8.08
N ARG A 48 6.76 -4.43 7.19
CA ARG A 48 6.87 -4.24 5.74
C ARG A 48 5.69 -4.92 5.08
N THR A 49 5.07 -4.27 4.11
CA THR A 49 4.10 -4.95 3.26
C THR A 49 4.82 -5.85 2.26
N LYS A 50 4.12 -6.82 1.71
CA LYS A 50 4.68 -7.68 0.66
C LYS A 50 4.53 -7.00 -0.70
N PHE A 51 5.50 -7.24 -1.60
CA PHE A 51 5.33 -6.87 -2.99
C PHE A 51 4.14 -7.61 -3.59
N HIS A 52 3.31 -6.86 -4.28
CA HIS A 52 2.12 -7.38 -4.95
C HIS A 52 1.76 -6.50 -6.14
N ARG A 53 0.90 -7.02 -6.99
CA ARG A 53 0.23 -6.25 -8.04
C ARG A 53 -1.25 -6.57 -8.07
N ILE A 54 -2.03 -5.63 -8.57
CA ILE A 54 -3.48 -5.75 -8.69
C ILE A 54 -3.95 -5.36 -10.09
N ASP A 55 -5.14 -5.83 -10.47
CA ASP A 55 -5.75 -5.56 -11.77
C ASP A 55 -6.60 -4.29 -11.82
N CYS A 56 -6.43 -3.40 -10.83
CA CYS A 56 -7.12 -2.12 -10.73
C CYS A 56 -6.10 -0.98 -10.54
N ASP A 57 -6.54 0.23 -10.87
CA ASP A 57 -5.81 1.44 -10.51
C ASP A 57 -5.99 1.70 -9.01
N GLU A 58 -4.95 2.18 -8.32
CA GLU A 58 -5.01 2.43 -6.88
C GLU A 58 -4.44 3.79 -6.51
N TYR A 59 -5.09 4.44 -5.54
CA TYR A 59 -4.65 5.68 -4.93
C TYR A 59 -4.42 5.46 -3.45
N TRP A 60 -3.29 5.93 -2.94
CA TRP A 60 -3.00 5.99 -1.52
C TRP A 60 -2.96 7.44 -1.06
N CYS A 61 -3.71 7.75 0.00
CA CYS A 61 -3.73 9.06 0.64
C CYS A 61 -3.23 8.93 2.08
N HIS A 62 -2.23 9.71 2.46
CA HIS A 62 -1.74 9.75 3.84
C HIS A 62 -2.73 10.49 4.73
N ASN A 63 -3.11 9.88 5.86
CA ASN A 63 -4.06 10.46 6.80
C ASN A 63 -3.41 10.86 8.13
N ALA A 64 -2.50 10.04 8.64
CA ALA A 64 -1.84 10.32 9.93
C ALA A 64 -0.63 9.38 10.16
N GLY A 65 0.23 9.78 11.08
CA GLY A 65 1.36 8.99 11.54
C GLY A 65 2.64 9.27 10.78
N ALA A 66 3.52 8.27 10.75
CA ALA A 66 4.81 8.36 10.08
C ALA A 66 4.66 8.38 8.56
N ASP A 67 5.62 8.99 7.88
CA ASP A 67 5.74 8.84 6.44
C ASP A 67 6.04 7.39 6.07
N ILE A 68 5.55 6.97 4.93
CA ILE A 68 5.71 5.62 4.41
C ILE A 68 6.53 5.65 3.12
N GLU A 69 7.57 4.83 3.09
CA GLU A 69 8.40 4.62 1.91
C GLU A 69 7.75 3.56 1.03
N VAL A 70 7.43 3.92 -0.19
CA VAL A 70 6.81 3.03 -1.18
C VAL A 70 7.79 2.73 -2.29
N TRP A 71 7.99 1.45 -2.54
CA TRP A 71 8.82 0.92 -3.60
C TRP A 71 7.94 0.33 -4.68
N SER A 72 8.11 0.77 -5.92
CA SER A 72 7.28 0.29 -7.03
C SER A 72 8.09 0.01 -8.28
N LEU A 73 7.67 -1.02 -9.02
CA LEU A 73 8.24 -1.45 -10.30
C LEU A 73 7.13 -1.44 -11.35
N GLY A 74 7.23 -0.48 -12.27
CA GLY A 74 6.31 -0.35 -13.37
C GLY A 74 6.68 -1.25 -14.56
N ALA A 75 5.86 -1.19 -15.62
CA ALA A 75 6.09 -1.92 -16.86
C ALA A 75 7.37 -1.48 -17.61
N ASP A 76 7.91 -0.31 -17.28
CA ASP A 76 9.18 0.21 -17.77
C ASP A 76 10.41 -0.49 -17.16
N GLY A 77 10.22 -1.34 -16.16
CA GLY A 77 11.28 -2.04 -15.43
C GLY A 77 12.10 -1.13 -14.51
N ILE A 78 11.65 0.09 -14.26
CA ILE A 78 12.33 1.07 -13.41
C ILE A 78 11.79 0.97 -11.99
N LEU A 79 12.68 0.67 -11.03
CA LEU A 79 12.34 0.70 -9.61
C LEU A 79 12.26 2.14 -9.14
N LYS A 80 11.09 2.54 -8.65
CA LYS A 80 10.83 3.86 -8.08
C LYS A 80 10.73 3.74 -6.57
N LYS A 81 11.26 4.73 -5.88
CA LYS A 81 11.15 4.90 -4.45
C LYS A 81 10.52 6.25 -4.18
N ARG A 82 9.33 6.25 -3.60
CA ARG A 82 8.54 7.45 -3.30
C ARG A 82 8.24 7.50 -1.81
N LEU A 83 8.03 8.69 -1.29
CA LEU A 83 7.66 8.90 0.11
C LEU A 83 6.23 9.46 0.15
N LEU A 84 5.35 8.75 0.84
CA LEU A 84 3.97 9.15 1.07
C LEU A 84 3.84 9.66 2.51
N GLY A 85 3.42 10.90 2.69
CA GLY A 85 3.35 11.47 4.03
C GLY A 85 3.15 12.98 4.06
N THR A 86 3.65 13.61 5.10
CA THR A 86 3.51 15.06 5.34
C THR A 86 4.83 15.79 5.54
N SER A 87 5.97 15.10 5.49
CA SER A 87 7.27 15.76 5.51
C SER A 87 7.51 16.53 4.20
N GLU A 88 8.47 17.42 4.20
CA GLU A 88 8.80 18.28 3.03
C GLU A 88 9.13 17.47 1.77
N ALA A 89 9.72 16.29 1.91
CA ALA A 89 10.08 15.42 0.80
C ALA A 89 8.97 14.45 0.38
N ALA A 90 7.85 14.40 1.12
CA ALA A 90 6.78 13.43 0.90
C ALA A 90 5.66 14.00 0.02
N GLU A 91 5.00 13.10 -0.69
CA GLU A 91 3.77 13.39 -1.41
C GLU A 91 2.56 13.05 -0.52
N PRO A 92 1.49 13.87 -0.50
CA PRO A 92 0.31 13.58 0.33
C PRO A 92 -0.54 12.42 -0.21
N PHE A 93 -0.38 12.07 -1.49
CA PHE A 93 -1.02 10.93 -2.14
C PHE A 93 -0.13 10.36 -3.23
N LEU A 94 -0.30 9.07 -3.50
CA LEU A 94 0.36 8.36 -4.60
C LEU A 94 -0.67 7.66 -5.48
N PHE A 95 -0.34 7.52 -6.75
CA PHE A 95 -1.09 6.74 -7.72
C PHE A 95 -0.28 5.55 -8.20
N PHE A 96 -0.93 4.40 -8.30
CA PHE A 96 -0.40 3.15 -8.84
C PHE A 96 -1.30 2.70 -9.99
N PRO A 97 -0.81 2.71 -11.24
CA PRO A 97 -1.56 2.13 -12.35
C PRO A 97 -1.69 0.62 -12.17
N ARG A 98 -2.77 0.06 -12.68
CA ARG A 98 -2.98 -1.40 -12.67
C ARG A 98 -1.77 -2.17 -13.18
N GLY A 99 -1.42 -3.25 -12.49
CA GLY A 99 -0.30 -4.11 -12.84
C GLY A 99 1.08 -3.62 -12.39
N GLU A 100 1.19 -2.42 -11.81
CA GLU A 100 2.41 -1.97 -11.13
C GLU A 100 2.64 -2.84 -9.89
N ILE A 101 3.87 -3.32 -9.71
CA ILE A 101 4.26 -4.08 -8.52
C ILE A 101 4.72 -3.08 -7.46
N PHE A 102 4.17 -3.15 -6.24
CA PHE A 102 4.59 -2.25 -5.18
C PHE A 102 4.55 -2.88 -3.79
N ALA A 103 5.32 -2.31 -2.88
CA ALA A 103 5.37 -2.63 -1.46
C ALA A 103 5.74 -1.38 -0.67
N SER A 104 5.56 -1.42 0.63
CA SER A 104 5.86 -0.29 1.50
C SER A 104 6.45 -0.71 2.85
N ARG A 105 7.14 0.24 3.47
CA ARG A 105 7.62 0.18 4.85
C ARG A 105 7.62 1.60 5.45
N LEU A 106 7.66 1.71 6.75
CA LEU A 106 7.81 3.04 7.35
C LEU A 106 9.16 3.67 6.96
N SER A 107 9.15 4.98 6.81
CA SER A 107 10.38 5.75 6.66
C SER A 107 10.98 6.01 8.05
N GLY A 108 12.17 5.45 8.30
CA GLY A 108 12.88 5.60 9.56
C GLY A 108 12.26 4.85 10.75
N ASP A 109 12.81 5.09 11.93
CA ASP A 109 12.45 4.42 13.19
C ASP A 109 11.32 5.20 13.91
N SER A 110 10.12 5.17 13.36
CA SER A 110 8.97 5.79 14.04
C SER A 110 8.34 4.84 15.05
N ALA A 111 8.03 5.36 16.24
CA ALA A 111 7.26 4.64 17.25
C ALA A 111 5.76 4.57 16.93
N ASP A 112 5.29 5.35 15.95
CA ASP A 112 3.92 5.32 15.43
C ASP A 112 3.92 4.78 13.99
N GLY A 113 2.87 4.06 13.62
CA GLY A 113 2.71 3.57 12.25
C GLY A 113 2.25 4.65 11.28
N SER A 114 1.93 4.24 10.08
CA SER A 114 1.29 5.07 9.07
C SER A 114 -0.15 4.64 8.83
N PHE A 115 -1.08 5.58 8.83
CA PHE A 115 -2.49 5.37 8.57
C PHE A 115 -2.87 6.06 7.26
N ILE A 116 -3.29 5.27 6.29
CA ILE A 116 -3.58 5.70 4.92
C ILE A 116 -4.99 5.30 4.50
N THR A 117 -5.51 5.93 3.47
CA THR A 117 -6.68 5.48 2.72
C THR A 117 -6.22 4.95 1.36
N CYS A 118 -6.63 3.74 1.03
CA CYS A 118 -6.46 3.14 -0.28
C CYS A 118 -7.78 3.17 -1.02
N ILE A 119 -7.77 3.61 -2.28
CA ILE A 119 -8.95 3.65 -3.16
C ILE A 119 -8.59 2.90 -4.44
N THR A 120 -9.43 1.94 -4.83
CA THR A 120 -9.22 1.15 -6.05
C THR A 120 -10.34 1.37 -7.06
N VAL A 121 -9.98 1.37 -8.34
CA VAL A 121 -10.90 1.52 -9.48
C VAL A 121 -10.54 0.50 -10.57
N PRO A 122 -11.41 -0.50 -10.82
CA PRO A 122 -12.60 -0.90 -10.06
C PRO A 122 -12.25 -1.39 -8.64
N ARG A 123 -13.27 -1.76 -7.86
CA ARG A 123 -13.07 -2.32 -6.52
C ARG A 123 -12.06 -3.47 -6.56
N PHE A 124 -11.19 -3.52 -5.54
CA PHE A 124 -10.28 -4.64 -5.31
C PHE A 124 -11.01 -5.99 -5.29
N ALA A 125 -10.42 -6.99 -5.90
CA ALA A 125 -10.87 -8.36 -5.84
C ALA A 125 -9.65 -9.30 -5.73
N TYR A 126 -9.75 -10.33 -4.90
CA TYR A 126 -8.64 -11.26 -4.69
C TYR A 126 -8.26 -12.04 -5.95
N GLU A 127 -9.18 -12.22 -6.88
CA GLU A 127 -8.93 -12.86 -8.18
C GLU A 127 -7.95 -12.07 -9.06
N GLY A 128 -7.89 -10.74 -8.85
CA GLY A 128 -6.95 -9.84 -9.54
C GLY A 128 -5.72 -9.47 -8.73
N PHE A 129 -5.53 -10.09 -7.57
CA PHE A 129 -4.41 -9.85 -6.65
C PHE A 129 -3.35 -10.93 -6.80
N GLU A 130 -2.09 -10.52 -6.94
CA GLU A 130 -0.94 -11.41 -7.04
C GLU A 130 0.17 -10.95 -6.09
N LEU A 131 0.58 -11.85 -5.19
CA LEU A 131 1.77 -11.66 -4.37
C LEU A 131 3.01 -11.96 -5.20
N ILE A 132 4.03 -11.12 -5.05
CA ILE A 132 5.34 -11.30 -5.66
C ILE A 132 6.31 -11.66 -4.52
N GLU A 133 6.75 -12.90 -4.51
CA GLU A 133 7.66 -13.37 -3.48
C GLU A 133 9.06 -12.71 -3.63
N LYS A 134 9.82 -12.71 -2.53
CA LYS A 134 11.12 -12.03 -2.50
C LYS A 134 12.06 -12.48 -3.61
N GLU A 135 12.15 -13.79 -3.82
CA GLU A 135 13.01 -14.40 -4.83
C GLU A 135 12.60 -13.97 -6.24
N GLU A 136 11.31 -13.91 -6.51
CA GLU A 136 10.77 -13.43 -7.77
C GLU A 136 11.05 -11.94 -7.97
N MET A 137 10.82 -11.13 -6.93
CA MET A 137 11.10 -9.69 -7.01
C MET A 137 12.58 -9.41 -7.24
N LEU A 138 13.49 -10.16 -6.61
CA LEU A 138 14.93 -10.06 -6.82
C LEU A 138 15.34 -10.48 -8.23
N ALA A 139 14.68 -11.47 -8.81
CA ALA A 139 14.90 -11.87 -10.19
C ALA A 139 14.44 -10.81 -11.19
N LEU A 140 13.29 -10.18 -10.94
CA LEU A 140 12.75 -9.08 -11.76
C LEU A 140 13.58 -7.81 -11.64
N CYS A 141 14.01 -7.47 -10.43
CA CYS A 141 14.73 -6.25 -10.12
C CYS A 141 15.70 -6.45 -8.95
N PRO A 142 16.99 -6.79 -9.22
CA PRO A 142 17.99 -7.01 -8.17
C PRO A 142 18.18 -5.82 -7.22
N GLN A 143 17.93 -4.59 -7.67
CA GLN A 143 18.03 -3.37 -6.87
C GLN A 143 16.97 -3.33 -5.75
N SER A 144 15.91 -4.11 -5.85
CA SER A 144 14.90 -4.24 -4.80
C SER A 144 15.45 -4.87 -3.51
N ALA A 145 16.65 -5.46 -3.54
CA ALA A 145 17.30 -6.05 -2.36
C ALA A 145 17.38 -5.09 -1.16
N ASP A 146 17.52 -3.79 -1.42
CA ASP A 146 17.61 -2.78 -0.37
C ASP A 146 16.29 -2.59 0.41
N PHE A 147 15.16 -3.00 -0.16
CA PHE A 147 13.87 -2.98 0.54
C PHE A 147 13.85 -3.86 1.80
N TRP A 148 14.61 -4.95 1.81
CA TRP A 148 14.68 -5.89 2.95
C TRP A 148 15.85 -5.64 3.89
N ARG A 149 16.69 -4.65 3.60
CA ARG A 149 17.76 -4.23 4.53
C ARG A 149 17.19 -3.30 5.60
N ASP A 150 17.69 -3.45 6.81
CA ASP A 150 17.42 -2.54 7.93
C ASP A 150 18.25 -1.27 7.81
#